data_bf07ec4f0c8acbd9f8ce62cc8b9dd157
#
_entry.id   bf07ec4f0c8acbd9f8ce62cc8b9dd157
#
_cell.length_a   1.000
_cell.length_b   1.000
_cell.length_c   1.000
_cell.angle_alpha   90.00
_cell.angle_beta   90.00
_cell.angle_gamma   90.00
#
_symmetry.space_group_name_H-M   'P 1'
#
loop_
_entity.id
_entity.type
_entity.pdbx_description
1 polymer ?
#
loop_
_entity_poly.entity_id
_entity_poly.type
_entity_poly.pdbx_seq_one_letter_code
_entity_poly.pdbx_strand_id
1 'polypeptide(L)'
;RELTINMAASLIQFTINIGIGFCLSPFVVSKLGAEAYGYVGLANNIISYVSLLTIALDSVAGRFITIAYHQGEKEKAERYFSSTFMADCLIALVVAVVAIPVTFNLEHLINIAPHLVDDVKMLFAFLFVQFIITSVSTVLTVATFITNKLYLSSLANTGFSIVRLVVMMVFFGFLPPMVMYVGLGSLCGTFLTVLLNYRYTRRLTPELILRKDAISWPLVREMLSSGMWNVVIKLQQVISFGLKLLVANLMINPYKMGMMSIAQTVPSMVSGLMGTISGLFYPAQTRYFAQGRVTELVYDMKFGMRMCGFFTVVITTVTCVLGKEFFLLWQPGQDPKMLYLLMLITMMGFWVSGAATTLQNVPLIVNKLKTYSISWLLFSITSLPLTWILIKFTPLDIYAVAIVPTALEVLANVTFVPIYASTILKVSNWTFYPVYLQYVASTVLSLTVCIGIKHLLHISSKTWVAFFISAVIYTAIASIITLLTLLGNRERNDLWDIIKRKLHLKVS
;
A
#
# COMPACT_ATOMS: atom_id res chain seq x y z
N ARG A 1 22.69 -14.43 -6.06
CA ARG A 1 22.51 -13.72 -7.35
C ARG A 1 21.03 -13.50 -7.68
N GLU A 2 20.18 -14.55 -7.66
CA GLU A 2 18.74 -14.41 -7.96
C GLU A 2 18.01 -13.48 -6.98
N LEU A 3 18.25 -13.60 -5.68
CA LEU A 3 17.67 -12.72 -4.68
C LEU A 3 17.96 -11.23 -4.97
N THR A 4 19.21 -10.93 -5.34
CA THR A 4 19.60 -9.53 -5.66
C THR A 4 18.88 -9.02 -6.91
N ILE A 5 18.72 -9.88 -7.93
CA ILE A 5 17.98 -9.53 -9.17
C ILE A 5 16.50 -9.31 -8.85
N ASN A 6 15.88 -10.19 -8.06
CA ASN A 6 14.49 -10.05 -7.65
C ASN A 6 14.25 -8.76 -6.85
N MET A 7 15.13 -8.43 -5.91
CA MET A 7 15.06 -7.20 -5.13
C MET A 7 15.24 -5.95 -6.01
N ALA A 8 16.24 -5.94 -6.89
CA ALA A 8 16.47 -4.81 -7.80
C ALA A 8 15.27 -4.60 -8.74
N ALA A 9 14.71 -5.66 -9.32
CA ALA A 9 13.55 -5.58 -10.19
C ALA A 9 12.31 -5.06 -9.44
N SER A 10 12.07 -5.50 -8.21
CA SER A 10 10.95 -5.03 -7.39
C SER A 10 11.10 -3.56 -7.01
N LEU A 11 12.32 -3.10 -6.69
CA LEU A 11 12.59 -1.69 -6.40
C LEU A 11 12.41 -0.80 -7.65
N ILE A 12 12.87 -1.25 -8.80
CA ILE A 12 12.67 -0.56 -10.09
C ILE A 12 11.18 -0.45 -10.41
N GLN A 13 10.45 -1.58 -10.30
CA GLN A 13 9.00 -1.59 -10.48
C GLN A 13 8.30 -0.60 -9.55
N PHE A 14 8.64 -0.60 -8.26
CA PHE A 14 8.08 0.31 -7.26
C PHE A 14 8.34 1.77 -7.62
N THR A 15 9.58 2.11 -8.00
CA THR A 15 9.97 3.46 -8.41
C THR A 15 9.20 3.92 -9.66
N ILE A 16 9.08 3.05 -10.66
CA ILE A 16 8.33 3.35 -11.90
C ILE A 16 6.85 3.58 -11.58
N ASN A 17 6.24 2.73 -10.74
CA ASN A 17 4.84 2.87 -10.35
C ASN A 17 4.57 4.18 -9.60
N ILE A 18 5.45 4.55 -8.66
CA ILE A 18 5.38 5.84 -7.96
C ILE A 18 5.51 6.99 -8.97
N GLY A 19 6.51 6.95 -9.84
CA GLY A 19 6.73 8.00 -10.83
C GLY A 19 5.54 8.19 -11.76
N ILE A 20 4.98 7.10 -12.28
CA ILE A 20 3.77 7.15 -13.12
C ILE A 20 2.59 7.70 -12.34
N GLY A 21 2.31 7.21 -11.14
CA GLY A 21 1.20 7.71 -10.31
C GLY A 21 1.34 9.19 -9.97
N PHE A 22 2.57 9.62 -9.68
CA PHE A 22 2.90 11.01 -9.38
C PHE A 22 2.68 11.96 -10.56
N CYS A 23 3.07 11.56 -11.77
CA CYS A 23 2.87 12.35 -12.99
C CYS A 23 1.43 12.29 -13.50
N LEU A 24 0.77 11.15 -13.33
CA LEU A 24 -0.57 10.93 -13.86
C LEU A 24 -1.64 11.69 -13.11
N SER A 25 -1.51 11.82 -11.79
CA SER A 25 -2.49 12.51 -10.95
C SER A 25 -2.70 13.97 -11.38
N PRO A 26 -1.69 14.84 -11.47
CA PRO A 26 -1.89 16.22 -11.90
C PRO A 26 -2.36 16.31 -13.36
N PHE A 27 -1.92 15.38 -14.22
CA PHE A 27 -2.37 15.34 -15.60
C PHE A 27 -3.88 15.07 -15.71
N VAL A 28 -4.39 14.06 -15.00
CA VAL A 28 -5.83 13.74 -14.98
C VAL A 28 -6.62 14.88 -14.33
N VAL A 29 -6.14 15.40 -13.19
CA VAL A 29 -6.81 16.49 -12.46
C VAL A 29 -6.85 17.78 -13.29
N SER A 30 -5.80 18.12 -14.03
CA SER A 30 -5.77 19.31 -14.89
C SER A 30 -6.74 19.23 -16.07
N LYS A 31 -7.02 18.03 -16.57
CA LYS A 31 -7.92 17.80 -17.72
C LYS A 31 -9.37 17.60 -17.33
N LEU A 32 -9.64 16.97 -16.20
CA LEU A 32 -10.96 16.49 -15.79
C LEU A 32 -11.45 17.06 -14.46
N GLY A 33 -10.56 17.68 -13.67
CA GLY A 33 -10.85 18.18 -12.34
C GLY A 33 -10.66 17.13 -11.22
N ALA A 34 -10.68 17.63 -9.98
CA ALA A 34 -10.49 16.80 -8.78
C ALA A 34 -11.62 15.78 -8.59
N GLU A 35 -12.85 16.17 -8.91
CA GLU A 35 -14.03 15.31 -8.80
C GLU A 35 -13.89 14.05 -9.64
N ALA A 36 -13.56 14.19 -10.91
CA ALA A 36 -13.36 13.08 -11.83
C ALA A 36 -12.21 12.15 -11.36
N TYR A 37 -11.11 12.71 -10.88
CA TYR A 37 -10.02 11.93 -10.28
C TYR A 37 -10.47 11.18 -9.03
N GLY A 38 -11.37 11.75 -8.24
CA GLY A 38 -11.97 11.09 -7.07
C GLY A 38 -12.67 9.78 -7.41
N TYR A 39 -13.38 9.72 -8.54
CA TYR A 39 -14.03 8.47 -8.99
C TYR A 39 -13.01 7.40 -9.37
N VAL A 40 -11.83 7.76 -9.87
CA VAL A 40 -10.74 6.77 -10.10
C VAL A 40 -10.31 6.15 -8.78
N GLY A 41 -10.10 6.97 -7.75
CA GLY A 41 -9.77 6.49 -6.41
C GLY A 41 -10.87 5.62 -5.80
N LEU A 42 -12.12 6.07 -5.90
CA LEU A 42 -13.29 5.35 -5.39
C LEU A 42 -13.47 4.00 -6.10
N ALA A 43 -13.34 3.96 -7.43
CA ALA A 43 -13.45 2.74 -8.21
C ALA A 43 -12.36 1.71 -7.82
N ASN A 44 -11.10 2.15 -7.66
CA ASN A 44 -10.04 1.28 -7.17
C ASN A 44 -10.32 0.73 -5.75
N ASN A 45 -10.91 1.55 -4.87
CA ASN A 45 -11.32 1.10 -3.54
C ASN A 45 -12.44 0.05 -3.64
N ILE A 46 -13.45 0.25 -4.48
CA ILE A 46 -14.54 -0.72 -4.69
C ILE A 46 -13.98 -2.04 -5.24
N ILE A 47 -13.05 -2.01 -6.18
CA ILE A 47 -12.35 -3.22 -6.64
C ILE A 47 -11.60 -3.89 -5.47
N SER A 48 -10.98 -3.12 -4.58
CA SER A 48 -10.36 -3.67 -3.37
C SER A 48 -11.38 -4.33 -2.42
N TYR A 49 -12.66 -3.86 -2.37
CA TYR A 49 -13.72 -4.54 -1.62
C TYR A 49 -14.08 -5.87 -2.27
N VAL A 50 -14.21 -5.90 -3.59
CA VAL A 50 -14.50 -7.13 -4.34
C VAL A 50 -13.39 -8.16 -4.16
N SER A 51 -12.12 -7.74 -4.02
CA SER A 51 -10.99 -8.65 -3.78
C SER A 51 -11.07 -9.41 -2.45
N LEU A 52 -11.97 -9.04 -1.52
CA LEU A 52 -12.26 -9.86 -0.33
C LEU A 52 -12.75 -11.26 -0.69
N LEU A 53 -13.39 -11.42 -1.84
CA LEU A 53 -13.92 -12.72 -2.29
C LEU A 53 -12.80 -13.68 -2.71
N THR A 54 -11.69 -13.16 -3.25
CA THR A 54 -10.58 -13.99 -3.77
C THR A 54 -9.45 -14.17 -2.77
N ILE A 55 -9.25 -13.23 -1.83
CA ILE A 55 -8.05 -13.18 -0.98
C ILE A 55 -7.85 -14.44 -0.13
N ALA A 56 -8.93 -15.13 0.29
CA ALA A 56 -8.82 -16.37 1.05
C ALA A 56 -8.08 -17.46 0.27
N LEU A 57 -8.32 -17.52 -1.03
CA LEU A 57 -7.73 -18.50 -1.94
C LEU A 57 -6.36 -18.04 -2.44
N ASP A 58 -6.30 -16.85 -3.03
CA ASP A 58 -5.11 -16.28 -3.66
C ASP A 58 -3.91 -16.19 -2.71
N SER A 59 -4.15 -15.82 -1.45
CA SER A 59 -3.09 -15.63 -0.44
C SER A 59 -2.35 -16.91 -0.06
N VAL A 60 -2.93 -18.08 -0.31
CA VAL A 60 -2.35 -19.37 0.11
C VAL A 60 -2.11 -20.32 -1.05
N ALA A 61 -2.81 -20.18 -2.18
CA ALA A 61 -2.71 -21.07 -3.33
C ALA A 61 -1.26 -21.25 -3.81
N GLY A 62 -0.52 -20.12 -3.96
CA GLY A 62 0.88 -20.15 -4.35
C GLY A 62 1.76 -21.01 -3.43
N ARG A 63 1.51 -20.97 -2.12
CA ARG A 63 2.24 -21.78 -1.13
C ARG A 63 1.91 -23.26 -1.26
N PHE A 64 0.63 -23.64 -1.35
CA PHE A 64 0.21 -25.03 -1.47
C PHE A 64 0.76 -25.68 -2.75
N ILE A 65 0.65 -24.98 -3.88
CA ILE A 65 1.16 -25.44 -5.17
C ILE A 65 2.69 -25.60 -5.11
N THR A 66 3.41 -24.60 -4.54
CA THR A 66 4.87 -24.65 -4.45
C THR A 66 5.37 -25.79 -3.57
N ILE A 67 4.73 -26.04 -2.43
CA ILE A 67 5.10 -27.14 -1.53
C ILE A 67 4.93 -28.49 -2.25
N ALA A 68 3.74 -28.75 -2.82
CA ALA A 68 3.47 -29.99 -3.55
C ALA A 68 4.44 -30.18 -4.73
N TYR A 69 4.75 -29.11 -5.49
CA TYR A 69 5.68 -29.15 -6.61
C TYR A 69 7.10 -29.54 -6.18
N HIS A 70 7.64 -28.94 -5.12
CA HIS A 70 9.00 -29.23 -4.63
C HIS A 70 9.11 -30.56 -3.85
N GLN A 71 8.00 -31.08 -3.33
CA GLN A 71 7.94 -32.43 -2.75
C GLN A 71 7.92 -33.53 -3.83
N GLY A 72 7.86 -33.16 -5.11
CA GLY A 72 7.78 -34.11 -6.21
C GLY A 72 6.35 -34.62 -6.49
N GLU A 73 5.34 -34.15 -5.74
CA GLU A 73 3.93 -34.49 -5.89
C GLU A 73 3.30 -33.66 -7.03
N LYS A 74 3.81 -33.85 -8.28
CA LYS A 74 3.40 -33.03 -9.42
C LYS A 74 1.90 -33.10 -9.72
N GLU A 75 1.30 -34.29 -9.58
CA GLU A 75 -0.15 -34.46 -9.76
C GLU A 75 -0.95 -33.66 -8.72
N LYS A 76 -0.52 -33.64 -7.47
CA LYS A 76 -1.17 -32.84 -6.42
C LYS A 76 -0.99 -31.33 -6.64
N ALA A 77 0.18 -30.91 -7.12
CA ALA A 77 0.42 -29.52 -7.50
C ALA A 77 -0.50 -29.09 -8.64
N GLU A 78 -0.68 -29.94 -9.67
CA GLU A 78 -1.61 -29.74 -10.80
C GLU A 78 -3.08 -29.69 -10.31
N ARG A 79 -3.45 -30.54 -9.35
CA ARG A 79 -4.79 -30.50 -8.74
C ARG A 79 -5.05 -29.22 -7.97
N TYR A 80 -4.10 -28.73 -7.16
CA TYR A 80 -4.20 -27.41 -6.52
C TYR A 80 -4.31 -26.28 -7.55
N PHE A 81 -3.49 -26.31 -8.60
CA PHE A 81 -3.48 -25.32 -9.68
C PHE A 81 -4.81 -25.25 -10.42
N SER A 82 -5.34 -26.40 -10.87
CA SER A 82 -6.61 -26.51 -11.59
C SER A 82 -7.80 -26.17 -10.70
N SER A 83 -7.76 -26.57 -9.42
CA SER A 83 -8.82 -26.28 -8.44
C SER A 83 -8.88 -24.79 -8.09
N THR A 84 -7.73 -24.13 -7.94
CA THR A 84 -7.64 -22.67 -7.74
C THR A 84 -8.23 -21.94 -8.95
N PHE A 85 -7.79 -22.27 -10.16
CA PHE A 85 -8.30 -21.65 -11.37
C PHE A 85 -9.83 -21.78 -11.50
N MET A 86 -10.39 -22.97 -11.23
CA MET A 86 -11.84 -23.17 -11.29
C MET A 86 -12.59 -22.37 -10.22
N ALA A 87 -12.06 -22.31 -9.00
CA ALA A 87 -12.66 -21.52 -7.94
C ALA A 87 -12.64 -20.02 -8.27
N ASP A 88 -11.54 -19.53 -8.83
CA ASP A 88 -11.42 -18.14 -9.30
C ASP A 88 -12.39 -17.84 -10.45
N CYS A 89 -12.60 -18.78 -11.38
CA CYS A 89 -13.61 -18.65 -12.43
C CYS A 89 -15.03 -18.54 -11.88
N LEU A 90 -15.37 -19.31 -10.83
CA LEU A 90 -16.66 -19.21 -10.18
C LEU A 90 -16.85 -17.88 -9.44
N ILE A 91 -15.83 -17.42 -8.71
CA ILE A 91 -15.84 -16.11 -8.06
C ILE A 91 -15.98 -15.01 -9.13
N ALA A 92 -15.22 -15.09 -10.20
CA ALA A 92 -15.30 -14.16 -11.33
C ALA A 92 -16.69 -14.10 -11.96
N LEU A 93 -17.37 -15.25 -12.11
CA LEU A 93 -18.75 -15.32 -12.56
C LEU A 93 -19.71 -14.61 -11.60
N VAL A 94 -19.59 -14.87 -10.30
CA VAL A 94 -20.39 -14.18 -9.27
C VAL A 94 -20.16 -12.67 -9.33
N VAL A 95 -18.89 -12.25 -9.44
CA VAL A 95 -18.55 -10.83 -9.56
C VAL A 95 -19.15 -10.24 -10.83
N ALA A 96 -19.08 -10.92 -11.98
CA ALA A 96 -19.67 -10.45 -13.24
C ALA A 96 -21.19 -10.24 -13.11
N VAL A 97 -21.89 -11.22 -12.51
CA VAL A 97 -23.35 -11.14 -12.28
C VAL A 97 -23.74 -9.96 -11.40
N VAL A 98 -22.92 -9.63 -10.39
CA VAL A 98 -23.15 -8.48 -9.49
C VAL A 98 -22.67 -7.17 -10.12
N ALA A 99 -21.55 -7.17 -10.82
CA ALA A 99 -20.98 -5.96 -11.42
C ALA A 99 -21.88 -5.34 -12.50
N ILE A 100 -22.60 -6.16 -13.27
CA ILE A 100 -23.52 -5.67 -14.31
C ILE A 100 -24.59 -4.75 -13.71
N PRO A 101 -25.50 -5.21 -12.82
CA PRO A 101 -26.54 -4.35 -12.24
C PRO A 101 -25.96 -3.18 -11.42
N VAL A 102 -24.82 -3.37 -10.73
CA VAL A 102 -24.14 -2.29 -10.00
C VAL A 102 -23.69 -1.19 -10.97
N THR A 103 -23.10 -1.53 -12.09
CA THR A 103 -22.63 -0.55 -13.07
C THR A 103 -23.78 0.19 -13.75
N PHE A 104 -24.86 -0.52 -14.09
CA PHE A 104 -26.03 0.11 -14.71
C PHE A 104 -26.76 1.08 -13.77
N ASN A 105 -26.80 0.79 -12.47
CA ASN A 105 -27.49 1.60 -11.46
C ASN A 105 -26.50 2.41 -10.58
N LEU A 106 -25.31 2.70 -11.06
CA LEU A 106 -24.23 3.30 -10.27
C LEU A 106 -24.62 4.67 -9.70
N GLU A 107 -25.36 5.48 -10.46
CA GLU A 107 -25.85 6.80 -10.05
C GLU A 107 -26.85 6.78 -8.88
N HIS A 108 -27.47 5.61 -8.60
CA HIS A 108 -28.32 5.42 -7.43
C HIS A 108 -27.53 4.93 -6.20
N LEU A 109 -26.32 4.43 -6.40
CA LEU A 109 -25.46 3.89 -5.34
C LEU A 109 -24.45 4.90 -4.80
N ILE A 110 -23.96 5.79 -5.67
CA ILE A 110 -23.00 6.83 -5.32
C ILE A 110 -23.40 8.17 -5.95
N ASN A 111 -22.99 9.26 -5.32
CA ASN A 111 -23.24 10.58 -5.87
C ASN A 111 -22.32 10.84 -7.07
N ILE A 112 -22.90 11.01 -8.26
CA ILE A 112 -22.17 11.32 -9.49
C ILE A 112 -22.72 12.61 -10.09
N ALA A 113 -21.83 13.52 -10.49
CA ALA A 113 -22.24 14.71 -11.23
C ALA A 113 -22.90 14.30 -12.56
N PRO A 114 -24.06 14.92 -12.94
CA PRO A 114 -24.85 14.48 -14.09
C PRO A 114 -24.06 14.36 -15.40
N HIS A 115 -23.09 15.25 -15.62
CA HIS A 115 -22.25 15.26 -16.82
C HIS A 115 -21.15 14.17 -16.85
N LEU A 116 -20.92 13.45 -15.74
CA LEU A 116 -19.90 12.40 -15.61
C LEU A 116 -20.51 10.99 -15.50
N VAL A 117 -21.83 10.84 -15.48
CA VAL A 117 -22.49 9.56 -15.20
C VAL A 117 -22.01 8.45 -16.14
N ASP A 118 -22.10 8.67 -17.46
CA ASP A 118 -21.74 7.67 -18.46
C ASP A 118 -20.25 7.35 -18.42
N ASP A 119 -19.41 8.38 -18.26
CA ASP A 119 -17.96 8.26 -18.19
C ASP A 119 -17.52 7.44 -16.94
N VAL A 120 -18.12 7.71 -15.79
CA VAL A 120 -17.86 6.98 -14.54
C VAL A 120 -18.40 5.54 -14.62
N LYS A 121 -19.58 5.30 -15.22
CA LYS A 121 -20.09 3.94 -15.48
C LYS A 121 -19.11 3.13 -16.33
N MET A 122 -18.58 3.70 -17.39
CA MET A 122 -17.60 3.05 -18.24
C MET A 122 -16.27 2.79 -17.52
N LEU A 123 -15.81 3.73 -16.68
CA LEU A 123 -14.66 3.51 -15.81
C LEU A 123 -14.84 2.26 -14.93
N PHE A 124 -15.99 2.18 -14.24
CA PHE A 124 -16.29 1.03 -13.37
C PHE A 124 -16.42 -0.26 -14.16
N ALA A 125 -17.06 -0.24 -15.33
CA ALA A 125 -17.16 -1.41 -16.21
C ALA A 125 -15.77 -1.95 -16.59
N PHE A 126 -14.87 -1.09 -17.07
CA PHE A 126 -13.49 -1.50 -17.41
C PHE A 126 -12.73 -2.05 -16.20
N LEU A 127 -12.87 -1.46 -15.02
CA LEU A 127 -12.19 -1.93 -13.83
C LEU A 127 -12.78 -3.25 -13.29
N PHE A 128 -14.10 -3.47 -13.39
CA PHE A 128 -14.70 -4.77 -13.08
C PHE A 128 -14.22 -5.86 -14.04
N VAL A 129 -14.19 -5.59 -15.35
CA VAL A 129 -13.66 -6.52 -16.35
C VAL A 129 -12.18 -6.80 -16.08
N GLN A 130 -11.41 -5.78 -15.78
CA GLN A 130 -10.02 -5.91 -15.36
C GLN A 130 -9.88 -6.84 -14.16
N PHE A 131 -10.69 -6.64 -13.11
CA PHE A 131 -10.66 -7.47 -11.90
C PHE A 131 -10.99 -8.94 -12.22
N ILE A 132 -12.04 -9.18 -13.01
CA ILE A 132 -12.44 -10.53 -13.44
C ILE A 132 -11.27 -11.24 -14.14
N ILE A 133 -10.64 -10.59 -15.11
CA ILE A 133 -9.50 -11.14 -15.84
C ILE A 133 -8.31 -11.40 -14.92
N THR A 134 -8.00 -10.45 -14.03
CA THR A 134 -6.91 -10.57 -13.07
C THR A 134 -7.13 -11.72 -12.11
N SER A 135 -8.34 -11.83 -11.52
CA SER A 135 -8.71 -12.90 -10.59
C SER A 135 -8.48 -14.28 -11.22
N VAL A 136 -9.07 -14.54 -12.39
CA VAL A 136 -8.90 -15.81 -13.10
C VAL A 136 -7.44 -16.11 -13.47
N SER A 137 -6.64 -15.07 -13.72
CA SER A 137 -5.24 -15.23 -14.13
C SER A 137 -4.24 -15.24 -12.98
N THR A 138 -4.67 -14.99 -11.75
CA THR A 138 -3.77 -14.89 -10.57
C THR A 138 -2.95 -16.17 -10.39
N VAL A 139 -3.55 -17.34 -10.57
CA VAL A 139 -2.88 -18.64 -10.46
C VAL A 139 -1.66 -18.77 -11.40
N LEU A 140 -1.66 -18.10 -12.56
CA LEU A 140 -0.53 -18.11 -13.51
C LEU A 140 0.75 -17.45 -12.93
N THR A 141 0.62 -16.59 -11.93
CA THR A 141 1.78 -15.95 -11.30
C THR A 141 2.60 -16.92 -10.46
N VAL A 142 2.03 -18.07 -10.07
CA VAL A 142 2.65 -19.07 -9.21
C VAL A 142 3.92 -19.67 -9.84
N ALA A 143 4.00 -19.78 -11.15
CA ALA A 143 5.18 -20.29 -11.87
C ALA A 143 6.47 -19.50 -11.56
N THR A 144 6.37 -18.17 -11.46
CA THR A 144 7.51 -17.30 -11.12
C THR A 144 7.89 -17.42 -9.65
N PHE A 145 6.93 -17.73 -8.79
CA PHE A 145 7.15 -17.98 -7.36
C PHE A 145 7.84 -19.34 -7.12
N ILE A 146 7.33 -20.42 -7.74
CA ILE A 146 7.93 -21.76 -7.67
C ILE A 146 9.41 -21.75 -8.09
N THR A 147 9.74 -21.06 -9.17
CA THR A 147 11.09 -21.03 -9.75
C THR A 147 11.97 -19.91 -9.16
N ASN A 148 11.49 -19.18 -8.14
CA ASN A 148 12.16 -18.02 -7.52
C ASN A 148 12.58 -16.93 -8.52
N LYS A 149 11.87 -16.81 -9.65
CA LYS A 149 12.12 -15.78 -10.69
C LYS A 149 11.14 -14.62 -10.58
N LEU A 150 11.00 -14.04 -9.37
CA LEU A 150 10.05 -12.95 -9.09
C LEU A 150 10.30 -11.69 -9.93
N TYR A 151 11.52 -11.51 -10.44
CA TYR A 151 11.85 -10.41 -11.34
C TYR A 151 10.99 -10.43 -12.64
N LEU A 152 10.53 -11.61 -13.09
CA LEU A 152 9.63 -11.72 -14.25
C LEU A 152 8.24 -11.16 -13.94
N SER A 153 7.72 -11.41 -12.73
CA SER A 153 6.47 -10.79 -12.27
C SER A 153 6.62 -9.27 -12.14
N SER A 154 7.76 -8.79 -11.62
CA SER A 154 8.06 -7.36 -11.54
C SER A 154 8.13 -6.73 -12.94
N LEU A 155 8.70 -7.43 -13.93
CA LEU A 155 8.76 -6.96 -15.31
C LEU A 155 7.37 -6.90 -15.96
N ALA A 156 6.51 -7.91 -15.72
CA ALA A 156 5.13 -7.92 -16.20
C ALA A 156 4.32 -6.75 -15.63
N ASN A 157 4.46 -6.49 -14.31
CA ASN A 157 3.80 -5.37 -13.65
C ASN A 157 4.33 -3.99 -14.10
N THR A 158 5.62 -3.89 -14.43
CA THR A 158 6.19 -2.69 -15.05
C THR A 158 5.60 -2.48 -16.45
N GLY A 159 5.48 -3.56 -17.23
CA GLY A 159 4.83 -3.55 -18.55
C GLY A 159 3.37 -3.09 -18.46
N PHE A 160 2.62 -3.58 -17.46
CA PHE A 160 1.27 -3.10 -17.16
C PHE A 160 1.23 -1.57 -16.99
N SER A 161 2.11 -1.04 -16.16
CA SER A 161 2.13 0.39 -15.84
C SER A 161 2.50 1.24 -17.06
N ILE A 162 3.43 0.78 -17.89
CA ILE A 162 3.83 1.45 -19.13
C ILE A 162 2.68 1.43 -20.14
N VAL A 163 2.03 0.27 -20.39
CA VAL A 163 0.89 0.17 -21.32
C VAL A 163 -0.24 1.08 -20.86
N ARG A 164 -0.58 1.05 -19.56
CA ARG A 164 -1.59 1.94 -19.00
C ARG A 164 -1.26 3.40 -19.28
N LEU A 165 -0.03 3.83 -19.03
CA LEU A 165 0.42 5.20 -19.29
C LEU A 165 0.30 5.56 -20.79
N VAL A 166 0.81 4.71 -21.67
CA VAL A 166 0.78 4.93 -23.11
C VAL A 166 -0.65 5.03 -23.64
N VAL A 167 -1.53 4.09 -23.26
CA VAL A 167 -2.95 4.14 -23.64
C VAL A 167 -3.60 5.44 -23.16
N MET A 168 -3.37 5.82 -21.91
CA MET A 168 -3.91 7.09 -21.40
C MET A 168 -3.38 8.30 -22.17
N MET A 169 -2.07 8.37 -22.42
CA MET A 169 -1.47 9.51 -23.16
C MET A 169 -2.03 9.60 -24.59
N VAL A 170 -2.22 8.48 -25.27
CA VAL A 170 -2.81 8.45 -26.63
C VAL A 170 -4.25 8.94 -26.59
N PHE A 171 -5.10 8.38 -25.72
CA PHE A 171 -6.52 8.76 -25.69
C PHE A 171 -6.73 10.20 -25.21
N PHE A 172 -6.03 10.66 -24.20
CA PHE A 172 -6.10 12.06 -23.74
C PHE A 172 -5.47 13.05 -24.73
N GLY A 173 -4.59 12.60 -25.61
CA GLY A 173 -3.96 13.45 -26.63
C GLY A 173 -4.81 13.64 -27.89
N PHE A 174 -5.59 12.63 -28.27
CA PHE A 174 -6.32 12.61 -29.55
C PHE A 174 -7.85 12.69 -29.41
N LEU A 175 -8.40 12.42 -28.23
CA LEU A 175 -9.83 12.39 -27.97
C LEU A 175 -10.23 13.36 -26.84
N PRO A 176 -11.52 13.72 -26.71
CA PRO A 176 -12.01 14.51 -25.58
C PRO A 176 -11.64 13.84 -24.25
N PRO A 177 -11.18 14.60 -23.24
CA PRO A 177 -10.77 14.02 -21.96
C PRO A 177 -11.93 13.29 -21.27
N MET A 178 -11.73 12.01 -20.92
CA MET A 178 -12.70 11.17 -20.21
C MET A 178 -12.02 10.32 -19.14
N VAL A 179 -12.68 10.12 -18.00
CA VAL A 179 -12.17 9.32 -16.87
C VAL A 179 -12.04 7.85 -17.25
N MET A 180 -12.92 7.35 -18.11
CA MET A 180 -12.93 5.95 -18.55
C MET A 180 -11.61 5.49 -19.18
N TYR A 181 -10.79 6.41 -19.74
CA TYR A 181 -9.48 6.05 -20.32
C TYR A 181 -8.51 5.52 -19.27
N VAL A 182 -8.68 5.89 -18.00
CA VAL A 182 -7.91 5.31 -16.88
C VAL A 182 -8.24 3.82 -16.69
N GLY A 183 -9.52 3.48 -16.77
CA GLY A 183 -10.00 2.09 -16.73
C GLY A 183 -9.56 1.29 -17.95
N LEU A 184 -9.73 1.86 -19.15
CA LEU A 184 -9.30 1.24 -20.40
C LEU A 184 -7.80 0.97 -20.43
N GLY A 185 -6.98 1.94 -20.02
CA GLY A 185 -5.54 1.76 -19.91
C GLY A 185 -5.15 0.64 -18.95
N SER A 186 -5.85 0.56 -17.82
CA SER A 186 -5.66 -0.52 -16.85
C SER A 186 -6.05 -1.89 -17.43
N LEU A 187 -7.15 -1.97 -18.16
CA LEU A 187 -7.59 -3.19 -18.84
C LEU A 187 -6.57 -3.65 -19.89
N CYS A 188 -6.08 -2.74 -20.73
CA CYS A 188 -5.04 -3.05 -21.74
C CYS A 188 -3.73 -3.54 -21.07
N GLY A 189 -3.32 -2.90 -19.97
CA GLY A 189 -2.16 -3.34 -19.21
C GLY A 189 -2.34 -4.75 -18.62
N THR A 190 -3.56 -5.09 -18.18
CA THR A 190 -3.89 -6.42 -17.66
C THR A 190 -3.77 -7.50 -18.76
N PHE A 191 -4.22 -7.25 -19.97
CA PHE A 191 -4.05 -8.19 -21.08
C PHE A 191 -2.58 -8.51 -21.33
N LEU A 192 -1.68 -7.51 -21.31
CA LEU A 192 -0.24 -7.75 -21.43
C LEU A 192 0.28 -8.63 -20.27
N THR A 193 -0.11 -8.31 -19.04
CA THR A 193 0.34 -9.05 -17.84
C THR A 193 -0.11 -10.51 -17.90
N VAL A 194 -1.35 -10.78 -18.28
CA VAL A 194 -1.89 -12.13 -18.43
C VAL A 194 -1.13 -12.91 -19.51
N LEU A 195 -0.87 -12.29 -20.67
CA LEU A 195 -0.11 -12.90 -21.76
C LEU A 195 1.32 -13.28 -21.32
N LEU A 196 1.99 -12.38 -20.59
CA LEU A 196 3.33 -12.64 -20.08
C LEU A 196 3.32 -13.75 -19.02
N ASN A 197 2.40 -13.71 -18.05
CA ASN A 197 2.30 -14.73 -17.01
C ASN A 197 1.94 -16.11 -17.60
N TYR A 198 1.06 -16.16 -18.61
CA TYR A 198 0.78 -17.39 -19.32
C TYR A 198 2.04 -17.97 -20.02
N ARG A 199 2.82 -17.12 -20.71
CA ARG A 199 4.10 -17.52 -21.31
C ARG A 199 5.10 -18.00 -20.26
N TYR A 200 5.19 -17.32 -19.12
CA TYR A 200 6.08 -17.73 -18.04
C TYR A 200 5.66 -19.08 -17.45
N THR A 201 4.36 -19.30 -17.22
CA THR A 201 3.85 -20.58 -16.71
C THR A 201 4.21 -21.73 -17.68
N ARG A 202 3.98 -21.54 -18.97
CA ARG A 202 4.31 -22.56 -19.98
C ARG A 202 5.80 -22.87 -20.10
N ARG A 203 6.67 -21.88 -19.83
CA ARG A 203 8.13 -22.05 -19.92
C ARG A 203 8.77 -22.56 -18.63
N LEU A 204 8.27 -22.14 -17.50
CA LEU A 204 8.91 -22.41 -16.20
C LEU A 204 8.35 -23.65 -15.52
N THR A 205 7.09 -23.93 -15.70
CA THR A 205 6.36 -25.05 -15.07
C THR A 205 5.45 -25.73 -16.12
N PRO A 206 6.02 -26.35 -17.16
CA PRO A 206 5.25 -26.95 -18.25
C PRO A 206 4.33 -28.09 -17.78
N GLU A 207 4.62 -28.67 -16.62
CA GLU A 207 3.81 -29.72 -15.98
C GLU A 207 2.50 -29.21 -15.37
N LEU A 208 2.42 -27.92 -15.04
CA LEU A 208 1.19 -27.34 -14.49
C LEU A 208 0.22 -27.02 -15.63
N ILE A 209 -0.66 -27.97 -15.89
CA ILE A 209 -1.66 -27.88 -16.96
C ILE A 209 -3.05 -27.79 -16.32
N LEU A 210 -3.93 -26.97 -16.89
CA LEU A 210 -5.31 -26.89 -16.46
C LEU A 210 -6.08 -28.13 -16.97
N ARG A 211 -6.54 -28.96 -16.06
CA ARG A 211 -7.30 -30.20 -16.36
C ARG A 211 -8.59 -30.23 -15.56
N LYS A 212 -9.68 -30.52 -16.24
CA LYS A 212 -11.03 -30.60 -15.62
C LYS A 212 -11.13 -31.77 -14.65
N ASP A 213 -10.49 -32.90 -14.94
CA ASP A 213 -10.43 -34.09 -14.10
C ASP A 213 -9.55 -33.92 -12.85
N ALA A 214 -8.68 -32.90 -12.83
CA ALA A 214 -7.83 -32.58 -11.69
C ALA A 214 -8.53 -31.69 -10.63
N ILE A 215 -9.75 -31.19 -10.90
CA ILE A 215 -10.48 -30.30 -9.97
C ILE A 215 -10.89 -31.07 -8.71
N SER A 216 -10.59 -30.50 -7.55
CA SER A 216 -10.89 -31.12 -6.25
C SER A 216 -11.42 -30.08 -5.25
N TRP A 217 -12.71 -30.16 -4.96
CA TRP A 217 -13.35 -29.27 -3.97
C TRP A 217 -12.81 -29.41 -2.55
N PRO A 218 -12.41 -30.62 -2.07
CA PRO A 218 -11.72 -30.74 -0.78
C PRO A 218 -10.46 -29.89 -0.70
N LEU A 219 -9.64 -29.82 -1.77
CA LEU A 219 -8.45 -28.98 -1.80
C LEU A 219 -8.77 -27.47 -1.78
N VAL A 220 -9.84 -27.07 -2.48
CA VAL A 220 -10.34 -25.68 -2.41
C VAL A 220 -10.74 -25.34 -0.97
N ARG A 221 -11.48 -26.23 -0.30
CA ARG A 221 -11.90 -26.02 1.10
C ARG A 221 -10.72 -25.93 2.06
N GLU A 222 -9.70 -26.76 1.86
CA GLU A 222 -8.45 -26.72 2.62
C GLU A 222 -7.76 -25.37 2.49
N MET A 223 -7.59 -24.87 1.25
CA MET A 223 -7.00 -23.56 0.98
C MET A 223 -7.81 -22.41 1.57
N LEU A 224 -9.14 -22.41 1.37
CA LEU A 224 -10.04 -21.39 1.92
C LEU A 224 -9.97 -21.34 3.46
N SER A 225 -9.97 -22.49 4.13
CA SER A 225 -9.83 -22.55 5.58
C SER A 225 -8.51 -21.97 6.07
N SER A 226 -7.42 -22.26 5.35
CA SER A 226 -6.09 -21.73 5.66
C SER A 226 -5.97 -20.22 5.42
N GLY A 227 -6.67 -19.70 4.40
CA GLY A 227 -6.60 -18.29 4.02
C GLY A 227 -7.61 -17.36 4.74
N MET A 228 -8.51 -17.91 5.56
CA MET A 228 -9.60 -17.13 6.16
C MET A 228 -9.14 -15.93 7.00
N TRP A 229 -8.03 -16.05 7.74
CA TRP A 229 -7.50 -14.93 8.52
C TRP A 229 -6.98 -13.78 7.65
N ASN A 230 -6.54 -14.06 6.42
CA ASN A 230 -6.16 -13.02 5.47
C ASN A 230 -7.37 -12.21 5.00
N VAL A 231 -8.56 -12.82 4.93
CA VAL A 231 -9.82 -12.09 4.68
C VAL A 231 -10.09 -11.08 5.79
N VAL A 232 -9.93 -11.47 7.05
CA VAL A 232 -10.14 -10.56 8.20
C VAL A 232 -9.18 -9.38 8.15
N ILE A 233 -7.90 -9.63 7.84
CA ILE A 233 -6.87 -8.57 7.68
C ILE A 233 -7.25 -7.65 6.51
N LYS A 234 -7.67 -8.21 5.37
CA LYS A 234 -8.06 -7.42 4.21
C LYS A 234 -9.33 -6.61 4.47
N LEU A 235 -10.30 -7.20 5.16
CA LEU A 235 -11.52 -6.50 5.56
C LEU A 235 -11.21 -5.30 6.45
N GLN A 236 -10.29 -5.46 7.41
CA GLN A 236 -9.81 -4.36 8.24
C GLN A 236 -9.18 -3.25 7.40
N GLN A 237 -8.31 -3.59 6.42
CA GLN A 237 -7.70 -2.62 5.51
C GLN A 237 -8.76 -1.87 4.67
N VAL A 238 -9.74 -2.59 4.15
CA VAL A 238 -10.87 -2.02 3.39
C VAL A 238 -11.63 -1.00 4.24
N ILE A 239 -11.96 -1.33 5.47
CA ILE A 239 -12.68 -0.43 6.37
C ILE A 239 -11.83 0.79 6.74
N SER A 240 -10.57 0.59 7.12
CA SER A 240 -9.69 1.68 7.59
C SER A 240 -9.29 2.67 6.48
N PHE A 241 -9.03 2.17 5.28
CA PHE A 241 -8.46 3.01 4.21
C PHE A 241 -9.42 3.16 3.02
N GLY A 242 -10.10 2.08 2.65
CA GLY A 242 -10.94 2.05 1.45
C GLY A 242 -12.22 2.85 1.61
N LEU A 243 -12.90 2.76 2.73
CA LEU A 243 -14.22 3.40 2.91
C LEU A 243 -14.15 4.94 3.03
N LYS A 244 -12.99 5.53 3.27
CA LYS A 244 -12.84 6.99 3.40
C LYS A 244 -13.42 7.75 2.20
N LEU A 245 -13.12 7.31 0.97
CA LEU A 245 -13.62 7.97 -0.24
C LEU A 245 -15.12 7.74 -0.43
N LEU A 246 -15.62 6.57 -0.13
CA LEU A 246 -17.06 6.28 -0.19
C LEU A 246 -17.85 7.12 0.82
N VAL A 247 -17.36 7.22 2.06
CA VAL A 247 -17.98 8.08 3.09
C VAL A 247 -17.94 9.55 2.66
N ALA A 248 -16.83 10.04 2.09
CA ALA A 248 -16.73 11.38 1.59
C ALA A 248 -17.71 11.65 0.44
N ASN A 249 -17.89 10.70 -0.48
CA ASN A 249 -18.83 10.81 -1.59
C ASN A 249 -20.27 10.86 -1.12
N LEU A 250 -20.68 9.90 -0.26
CA LEU A 250 -22.08 9.72 0.14
C LEU A 250 -22.54 10.77 1.17
N MET A 251 -21.66 11.19 2.07
CA MET A 251 -22.03 12.05 3.19
C MET A 251 -21.69 13.52 3.00
N ILE A 252 -20.80 13.82 2.06
CA ILE A 252 -20.34 15.21 1.85
C ILE A 252 -20.62 15.63 0.39
N ASN A 253 -19.69 15.40 -0.53
CA ASN A 253 -19.89 15.60 -1.97
C ASN A 253 -18.72 15.02 -2.79
N PRO A 254 -18.92 14.83 -4.12
CA PRO A 254 -17.89 14.29 -5.02
C PRO A 254 -16.62 15.13 -5.12
N TYR A 255 -16.72 16.47 -5.09
CA TYR A 255 -15.55 17.34 -5.15
C TYR A 255 -14.60 17.11 -3.95
N LYS A 256 -15.13 17.05 -2.71
CA LYS A 256 -14.34 16.80 -1.52
C LYS A 256 -13.79 15.38 -1.48
N MET A 257 -14.53 14.39 -2.01
CA MET A 257 -14.01 13.05 -2.25
C MET A 257 -12.75 13.10 -3.16
N GLY A 258 -12.81 13.89 -4.23
CA GLY A 258 -11.69 14.12 -5.14
C GLY A 258 -10.48 14.73 -4.42
N MET A 259 -10.69 15.78 -3.63
CA MET A 259 -9.65 16.41 -2.83
C MET A 259 -9.01 15.42 -1.84
N MET A 260 -9.82 14.57 -1.19
CA MET A 260 -9.32 13.51 -0.31
C MET A 260 -8.51 12.46 -1.08
N SER A 261 -8.94 12.06 -2.28
CA SER A 261 -8.23 11.12 -3.14
C SER A 261 -6.83 11.65 -3.53
N ILE A 262 -6.73 12.93 -3.90
CA ILE A 262 -5.46 13.59 -4.21
C ILE A 262 -4.57 13.64 -2.97
N ALA A 263 -5.11 14.09 -1.84
CA ALA A 263 -4.36 14.25 -0.59
C ALA A 263 -3.81 12.93 -0.05
N GLN A 264 -4.50 11.80 -0.28
CA GLN A 264 -4.05 10.46 0.15
C GLN A 264 -2.89 9.89 -0.68
N THR A 265 -2.55 10.48 -1.82
CA THR A 265 -1.47 9.97 -2.70
C THR A 265 -0.14 9.92 -1.96
N VAL A 266 0.27 10.99 -1.29
CA VAL A 266 1.54 11.04 -0.55
C VAL A 266 1.56 10.07 0.64
N PRO A 267 0.57 10.06 1.55
CA PRO A 267 0.49 9.07 2.63
C PRO A 267 0.55 7.62 2.15
N SER A 268 -0.11 7.30 1.04
CA SER A 268 -0.10 5.94 0.47
C SER A 268 1.28 5.53 -0.02
N MET A 269 2.03 6.44 -0.65
CA MET A 269 3.42 6.21 -1.06
C MET A 269 4.33 5.96 0.15
N VAL A 270 4.17 6.75 1.21
CA VAL A 270 4.94 6.57 2.46
C VAL A 270 4.62 5.23 3.11
N SER A 271 3.34 4.86 3.18
CA SER A 271 2.92 3.55 3.70
C SER A 271 3.54 2.39 2.92
N GLY A 272 3.54 2.45 1.58
CA GLY A 272 4.17 1.46 0.72
C GLY A 272 5.67 1.34 0.95
N LEU A 273 6.37 2.47 1.10
CA LEU A 273 7.80 2.50 1.40
C LEU A 273 8.09 1.88 2.78
N MET A 274 7.32 2.24 3.80
CA MET A 274 7.48 1.67 5.15
C MET A 274 7.22 0.17 5.17
N GLY A 275 6.20 -0.31 4.46
CA GLY A 275 5.94 -1.73 4.28
C GLY A 275 7.12 -2.47 3.62
N THR A 276 7.73 -1.87 2.61
CA THR A 276 8.92 -2.41 1.94
C THR A 276 10.11 -2.51 2.90
N ILE A 277 10.42 -1.44 3.63
CA ILE A 277 11.52 -1.40 4.59
C ILE A 277 11.29 -2.41 5.72
N SER A 278 10.09 -2.43 6.31
CA SER A 278 9.72 -3.38 7.36
C SER A 278 9.84 -4.83 6.90
N GLY A 279 9.46 -5.10 5.64
CA GLY A 279 9.55 -6.42 5.03
C GLY A 279 10.99 -6.97 4.92
N LEU A 280 12.01 -6.12 4.87
CA LEU A 280 13.42 -6.55 4.83
C LEU A 280 13.86 -7.24 6.13
N PHE A 281 13.25 -6.91 7.26
CA PHE A 281 13.57 -7.49 8.57
C PHE A 281 12.85 -8.82 8.82
N TYR A 282 11.73 -9.05 8.15
CA TYR A 282 10.85 -10.21 8.38
C TYR A 282 11.58 -11.58 8.33
N PRO A 283 12.44 -11.90 7.33
CA PRO A 283 13.11 -13.19 7.27
C PRO A 283 14.09 -13.42 8.44
N ALA A 284 14.85 -12.39 8.84
CA ALA A 284 15.79 -12.48 9.96
C ALA A 284 15.04 -12.69 11.28
N GLN A 285 13.98 -11.93 11.50
CA GLN A 285 13.12 -12.01 12.68
C GLN A 285 12.44 -13.38 12.79
N THR A 286 11.93 -13.93 11.68
CA THR A 286 11.35 -15.28 11.64
C THR A 286 12.38 -16.35 12.01
N ARG A 287 13.61 -16.22 11.53
CA ARG A 287 14.72 -17.13 11.86
C ARG A 287 15.09 -17.07 13.34
N TYR A 288 15.25 -15.87 13.93
CA TYR A 288 15.54 -15.72 15.35
C TYR A 288 14.45 -16.34 16.23
N PHE A 289 13.19 -16.11 15.85
CA PHE A 289 12.06 -16.72 16.55
C PHE A 289 12.07 -18.24 16.47
N ALA A 290 12.29 -18.83 15.30
CA ALA A 290 12.35 -20.26 15.09
C ALA A 290 13.51 -20.93 15.89
N GLN A 291 14.60 -20.20 16.12
CA GLN A 291 15.75 -20.65 16.91
C GLN A 291 15.59 -20.41 18.43
N GLY A 292 14.46 -19.85 18.88
CA GLY A 292 14.24 -19.51 20.28
C GLY A 292 15.09 -18.32 20.80
N ARG A 293 15.75 -17.59 19.92
CA ARG A 293 16.66 -16.47 20.22
C ARG A 293 15.89 -15.18 20.42
N VAL A 294 15.11 -15.10 21.51
CA VAL A 294 14.20 -13.96 21.76
C VAL A 294 14.96 -12.66 21.97
N THR A 295 16.13 -12.68 22.60
CA THR A 295 16.94 -11.48 22.86
C THR A 295 17.39 -10.82 21.56
N GLU A 296 17.89 -11.61 20.63
CA GLU A 296 18.33 -11.15 19.30
C GLU A 296 17.14 -10.70 18.45
N LEU A 297 16.01 -11.41 18.57
CA LEU A 297 14.76 -11.01 17.92
C LEU A 297 14.33 -9.61 18.36
N VAL A 298 14.31 -9.35 19.68
CA VAL A 298 13.94 -8.04 20.24
C VAL A 298 14.93 -6.95 19.81
N TYR A 299 16.24 -7.28 19.78
CA TYR A 299 17.25 -6.33 19.30
C TYR A 299 17.01 -5.96 17.82
N ASP A 300 16.81 -6.96 16.95
CA ASP A 300 16.56 -6.75 15.52
C ASP A 300 15.24 -6.00 15.29
N MET A 301 14.20 -6.27 16.09
CA MET A 301 12.95 -5.49 16.05
C MET A 301 13.17 -4.03 16.40
N LYS A 302 13.91 -3.73 17.49
CA LYS A 302 14.25 -2.35 17.86
C LYS A 302 15.06 -1.66 16.79
N PHE A 303 15.98 -2.37 16.15
CA PHE A 303 16.74 -1.84 15.01
C PHE A 303 15.82 -1.55 13.81
N GLY A 304 14.92 -2.47 13.45
CA GLY A 304 13.92 -2.26 12.40
C GLY A 304 12.99 -1.08 12.70
N MET A 305 12.55 -0.92 13.97
CA MET A 305 11.76 0.25 14.41
C MET A 305 12.53 1.56 14.19
N ARG A 306 13.82 1.60 14.51
CA ARG A 306 14.65 2.80 14.30
C ARG A 306 14.89 3.08 12.83
N MET A 307 15.07 2.04 12.00
CA MET A 307 15.23 2.19 10.56
C MET A 307 13.93 2.72 9.91
N CYS A 308 12.78 2.09 10.17
CA CYS A 308 11.50 2.62 9.72
C CYS A 308 11.26 4.05 10.25
N GLY A 309 11.56 4.28 11.52
CA GLY A 309 11.47 5.59 12.16
C GLY A 309 12.33 6.65 11.48
N PHE A 310 13.57 6.32 11.13
CA PHE A 310 14.47 7.24 10.43
C PHE A 310 13.85 7.76 9.12
N PHE A 311 13.44 6.85 8.24
CA PHE A 311 12.82 7.26 6.97
C PHE A 311 11.51 8.02 7.18
N THR A 312 10.70 7.58 8.15
CA THR A 312 9.42 8.24 8.44
C THR A 312 9.63 9.67 8.95
N VAL A 313 10.56 9.90 9.90
CA VAL A 313 10.86 11.25 10.41
C VAL A 313 11.30 12.18 9.28
N VAL A 314 12.22 11.73 8.44
CA VAL A 314 12.74 12.53 7.33
C VAL A 314 11.61 12.92 6.37
N ILE A 315 10.83 11.94 5.90
CA ILE A 315 9.75 12.18 4.93
C ILE A 315 8.66 13.06 5.54
N THR A 316 8.22 12.76 6.77
CA THR A 316 7.16 13.53 7.44
C THR A 316 7.61 14.96 7.73
N THR A 317 8.88 15.18 8.09
CA THR A 317 9.43 16.53 8.29
C THR A 317 9.39 17.33 6.98
N VAL A 318 9.89 16.78 5.89
CA VAL A 318 9.89 17.45 4.59
C VAL A 318 8.47 17.74 4.10
N THR A 319 7.56 16.78 4.21
CA THR A 319 6.15 16.96 3.81
C THR A 319 5.41 17.96 4.69
N CYS A 320 5.70 18.05 5.97
CA CYS A 320 5.19 19.10 6.85
C CYS A 320 5.67 20.49 6.46
N VAL A 321 6.96 20.62 6.23
CA VAL A 321 7.58 21.93 5.96
C VAL A 321 7.23 22.44 4.57
N LEU A 322 7.23 21.58 3.55
CA LEU A 322 7.06 21.96 2.14
C LEU A 322 5.73 21.49 1.50
N GLY A 323 4.84 20.82 2.25
CA GLY A 323 3.66 20.20 1.67
C GLY A 323 2.66 21.17 1.03
N LYS A 324 2.56 22.41 1.55
CA LYS A 324 1.70 23.43 0.93
C LYS A 324 2.26 23.88 -0.43
N GLU A 325 3.56 24.18 -0.48
CA GLU A 325 4.28 24.54 -1.71
C GLU A 325 4.27 23.37 -2.70
N PHE A 326 4.41 22.14 -2.21
CA PHE A 326 4.28 20.94 -3.01
C PHE A 326 2.93 20.88 -3.74
N PHE A 327 1.81 21.00 -3.02
CA PHE A 327 0.49 20.95 -3.65
C PHE A 327 0.23 22.13 -4.60
N LEU A 328 0.74 23.31 -4.29
CA LEU A 328 0.64 24.46 -5.17
C LEU A 328 1.31 24.21 -6.53
N LEU A 329 2.43 23.51 -6.53
CA LEU A 329 3.19 23.16 -7.74
C LEU A 329 2.63 21.89 -8.42
N TRP A 330 2.21 20.90 -7.62
CA TRP A 330 1.82 19.59 -8.11
C TRP A 330 0.37 19.51 -8.60
N GLN A 331 -0.52 20.29 -7.98
CA GLN A 331 -1.96 20.34 -8.33
C GLN A 331 -2.41 21.78 -8.55
N PRO A 332 -1.91 22.43 -9.61
CA PRO A 332 -2.29 23.81 -9.92
C PRO A 332 -3.79 23.90 -10.18
N GLY A 333 -4.44 24.93 -9.62
CA GLY A 333 -5.89 25.13 -9.75
C GLY A 333 -6.75 24.43 -8.68
N GLN A 334 -6.17 23.63 -7.80
CA GLN A 334 -6.86 23.09 -6.61
C GLN A 334 -6.53 23.91 -5.37
N ASP A 335 -7.34 23.77 -4.29
CA ASP A 335 -7.05 24.45 -3.01
C ASP A 335 -5.84 23.78 -2.31
N PRO A 336 -4.65 24.40 -2.34
CA PRO A 336 -3.46 23.82 -1.75
C PRO A 336 -3.52 23.75 -0.22
N LYS A 337 -4.32 24.62 0.42
CA LYS A 337 -4.49 24.60 1.89
C LYS A 337 -5.30 23.39 2.31
N MET A 338 -6.39 23.12 1.63
CA MET A 338 -7.24 21.94 1.91
C MET A 338 -6.48 20.66 1.67
N LEU A 339 -5.79 20.51 0.53
CA LEU A 339 -4.96 19.34 0.22
C LEU A 339 -3.86 19.11 1.27
N TYR A 340 -3.17 20.19 1.63
CA TYR A 340 -2.12 20.15 2.63
C TYR A 340 -2.64 19.71 4.01
N LEU A 341 -3.76 20.27 4.47
CA LEU A 341 -4.34 19.90 5.77
C LEU A 341 -4.82 18.44 5.78
N LEU A 342 -5.49 17.98 4.73
CA LEU A 342 -5.93 16.58 4.62
C LEU A 342 -4.73 15.63 4.62
N MET A 343 -3.67 15.95 3.87
CA MET A 343 -2.43 15.20 3.88
C MET A 343 -1.80 15.18 5.27
N LEU A 344 -1.66 16.34 5.93
CA LEU A 344 -1.07 16.43 7.27
C LEU A 344 -1.81 15.59 8.30
N ILE A 345 -3.15 15.68 8.33
CA ILE A 345 -3.98 14.90 9.24
C ILE A 345 -3.73 13.40 9.02
N THR A 346 -3.71 12.95 7.78
CA THR A 346 -3.43 11.53 7.46
C THR A 346 -1.99 11.15 7.82
N MET A 347 -1.02 12.06 7.61
CA MET A 347 0.40 11.84 7.96
C MET A 347 0.66 11.85 9.47
N MET A 348 -0.20 12.47 10.29
CA MET A 348 -0.06 12.42 11.76
C MET A 348 -0.02 11.00 12.32
N GLY A 349 -0.68 10.04 11.65
CA GLY A 349 -0.55 8.63 11.97
C GLY A 349 0.91 8.17 11.98
N PHE A 350 1.67 8.58 10.98
CA PHE A 350 3.09 8.22 10.86
C PHE A 350 4.00 8.93 11.88
N TRP A 351 3.64 10.15 12.34
CA TRP A 351 4.46 10.88 13.34
C TRP A 351 4.60 10.16 14.67
N VAL A 352 3.66 9.29 14.95
CA VAL A 352 3.64 8.52 16.20
C VAL A 352 3.89 7.05 15.95
N SER A 353 3.33 6.49 14.87
CA SER A 353 3.31 5.05 14.61
C SER A 353 4.32 4.57 13.56
N GLY A 354 5.10 5.48 12.93
CA GLY A 354 6.05 5.09 11.89
C GLY A 354 7.09 4.05 12.35
N ALA A 355 7.51 4.12 13.62
CA ALA A 355 8.37 3.11 14.22
C ALA A 355 7.64 1.78 14.51
N ALA A 356 6.29 1.78 14.63
CA ALA A 356 5.52 0.58 14.95
C ALA A 356 5.45 -0.45 13.82
N THR A 357 5.71 -0.02 12.58
CA THR A 357 5.50 -0.85 11.38
C THR A 357 6.20 -2.21 11.48
N THR A 358 7.40 -2.27 12.06
CA THR A 358 8.14 -3.52 12.25
C THR A 358 7.47 -4.43 13.30
N LEU A 359 6.83 -3.87 14.34
CA LEU A 359 6.13 -4.64 15.35
C LEU A 359 4.85 -5.31 14.82
N GLN A 360 4.27 -4.75 13.77
CA GLN A 360 3.08 -5.34 13.11
C GLN A 360 3.38 -6.69 12.47
N ASN A 361 4.66 -7.04 12.25
CA ASN A 361 5.08 -8.36 11.76
C ASN A 361 5.06 -9.44 12.86
N VAL A 362 5.12 -9.07 14.14
CA VAL A 362 5.25 -10.03 15.26
C VAL A 362 4.12 -11.04 15.31
N PRO A 363 2.84 -10.66 15.18
CA PRO A 363 1.72 -11.61 15.17
C PRO A 363 1.82 -12.66 14.05
N LEU A 364 2.38 -12.26 12.90
CA LEU A 364 2.60 -13.15 11.77
C LEU A 364 3.77 -14.12 12.04
N ILE A 365 4.88 -13.61 12.58
CA ILE A 365 6.07 -14.39 12.94
C ILE A 365 5.72 -15.47 13.98
N VAL A 366 4.94 -15.11 15.00
CA VAL A 366 4.56 -15.99 16.13
C VAL A 366 3.32 -16.84 15.78
N ASN A 367 2.71 -16.64 14.61
CA ASN A 367 1.44 -17.27 14.18
C ASN A 367 0.27 -17.03 15.16
N LYS A 368 0.17 -15.80 15.70
CA LYS A 368 -0.92 -15.37 16.60
C LYS A 368 -1.72 -14.23 15.97
N LEU A 369 -2.26 -14.48 14.77
CA LEU A 369 -2.99 -13.47 13.99
C LEU A 369 -4.42 -13.21 14.48
N LYS A 370 -5.09 -14.20 15.10
CA LYS A 370 -6.51 -14.11 15.45
C LYS A 370 -6.84 -12.85 16.27
N THR A 371 -6.25 -12.72 17.44
CA THR A 371 -6.51 -11.59 18.36
C THR A 371 -6.10 -10.27 17.71
N TYR A 372 -4.94 -10.25 17.04
CA TYR A 372 -4.45 -9.08 16.32
C TYR A 372 -5.44 -8.57 15.26
N SER A 373 -5.90 -9.46 14.39
CA SER A 373 -6.83 -9.12 13.29
C SER A 373 -8.19 -8.66 13.82
N ILE A 374 -8.72 -9.34 14.85
CA ILE A 374 -9.99 -8.96 15.46
C ILE A 374 -9.89 -7.58 16.13
N SER A 375 -8.82 -7.31 16.88
CA SER A 375 -8.63 -6.01 17.53
C SER A 375 -8.53 -4.88 16.52
N TRP A 376 -7.74 -5.05 15.45
CA TRP A 376 -7.66 -4.07 14.38
C TRP A 376 -9.01 -3.87 13.66
N LEU A 377 -9.78 -4.94 13.44
CA LEU A 377 -11.11 -4.86 12.87
C LEU A 377 -12.06 -4.04 13.76
N LEU A 378 -12.00 -4.23 15.08
CA LEU A 378 -12.80 -3.45 16.04
C LEU A 378 -12.45 -1.96 15.99
N PHE A 379 -11.16 -1.59 15.99
CA PHE A 379 -10.74 -0.20 15.80
C PHE A 379 -11.29 0.39 14.49
N SER A 380 -11.23 -0.39 13.40
CA SER A 380 -11.70 0.04 12.08
C SER A 380 -13.21 0.22 12.04
N ILE A 381 -13.99 -0.73 12.58
CA ILE A 381 -15.45 -0.62 12.63
C ILE A 381 -15.87 0.57 13.49
N THR A 382 -15.21 0.80 14.63
CA THR A 382 -15.49 1.95 15.51
C THR A 382 -15.26 3.29 14.81
N SER A 383 -14.38 3.33 13.79
CA SER A 383 -14.13 4.57 13.05
C SER A 383 -15.35 5.07 12.26
N LEU A 384 -16.23 4.17 11.78
CA LEU A 384 -17.37 4.53 10.94
C LEU A 384 -18.43 5.37 11.68
N PRO A 385 -18.99 4.89 12.84
CA PRO A 385 -19.97 5.68 13.57
C PRO A 385 -19.37 6.96 14.14
N LEU A 386 -18.11 6.96 14.59
CA LEU A 386 -17.45 8.17 15.07
C LEU A 386 -17.28 9.20 13.96
N THR A 387 -16.88 8.78 12.76
CA THR A 387 -16.80 9.65 11.59
C THR A 387 -18.16 10.25 11.24
N TRP A 388 -19.21 9.41 11.22
CA TRP A 388 -20.58 9.86 10.96
C TRP A 388 -21.06 10.90 11.99
N ILE A 389 -20.83 10.65 13.28
CA ILE A 389 -21.17 11.58 14.38
C ILE A 389 -20.44 12.93 14.16
N LEU A 390 -19.14 12.91 13.91
CA LEU A 390 -18.39 14.14 13.71
C LEU A 390 -18.80 14.92 12.48
N ILE A 391 -19.10 14.26 11.37
CA ILE A 391 -19.62 14.93 10.16
C ILE A 391 -20.97 15.61 10.45
N LYS A 392 -21.87 14.92 11.21
CA LYS A 392 -23.22 15.41 11.45
C LYS A 392 -23.30 16.53 12.50
N PHE A 393 -22.47 16.46 13.54
CA PHE A 393 -22.60 17.31 14.72
C PHE A 393 -21.48 18.36 14.87
N THR A 394 -20.49 18.38 13.96
CA THR A 394 -19.39 19.34 14.00
C THR A 394 -19.13 19.95 12.62
N PRO A 395 -18.49 21.14 12.55
CA PRO A 395 -18.12 21.76 11.27
C PRO A 395 -16.88 21.13 10.62
N LEU A 396 -16.42 19.95 11.08
CA LEU A 396 -15.20 19.32 10.57
C LEU A 396 -15.28 18.79 9.16
N ASP A 397 -16.52 18.41 8.71
CA ASP A 397 -16.77 18.02 7.33
C ASP A 397 -15.78 16.93 6.84
N ILE A 398 -15.10 17.14 5.70
CA ILE A 398 -14.12 16.19 5.13
C ILE A 398 -12.95 15.91 6.07
N TYR A 399 -12.60 16.82 6.94
CA TYR A 399 -11.52 16.61 7.91
C TYR A 399 -11.88 15.52 8.94
N ALA A 400 -13.15 15.34 9.29
CA ALA A 400 -13.59 14.22 10.15
C ALA A 400 -13.26 12.86 9.53
N VAL A 401 -13.41 12.72 8.20
CA VAL A 401 -13.08 11.50 7.45
C VAL A 401 -11.57 11.17 7.54
N ALA A 402 -10.72 12.18 7.68
CA ALA A 402 -9.29 12.00 7.87
C ALA A 402 -8.90 11.79 9.34
N ILE A 403 -9.46 12.61 10.27
CA ILE A 403 -9.07 12.64 11.70
C ILE A 403 -9.41 11.32 12.39
N VAL A 404 -10.66 10.85 12.27
CA VAL A 404 -11.13 9.72 13.07
C VAL A 404 -10.36 8.44 12.84
N PRO A 405 -10.22 7.94 11.57
CA PRO A 405 -9.44 6.74 11.34
C PRO A 405 -7.97 6.90 11.73
N THR A 406 -7.38 8.08 11.51
CA THR A 406 -5.98 8.36 11.87
C THR A 406 -5.79 8.36 13.39
N ALA A 407 -6.70 8.96 14.15
CA ALA A 407 -6.63 8.97 15.61
C ALA A 407 -6.74 7.56 16.21
N LEU A 408 -7.67 6.74 15.70
CA LEU A 408 -7.80 5.34 16.12
C LEU A 408 -6.59 4.49 15.72
N GLU A 409 -6.01 4.73 14.54
CA GLU A 409 -4.77 4.09 14.11
C GLU A 409 -3.60 4.45 15.04
N VAL A 410 -3.44 5.72 15.40
CA VAL A 410 -2.44 6.18 16.36
C VAL A 410 -2.67 5.50 17.72
N LEU A 411 -3.91 5.49 18.21
CA LEU A 411 -4.25 4.85 19.47
C LEU A 411 -3.88 3.37 19.47
N ALA A 412 -4.24 2.63 18.41
CA ALA A 412 -3.91 1.21 18.27
C ALA A 412 -2.39 0.97 18.23
N ASN A 413 -1.65 1.78 17.46
CA ASN A 413 -0.20 1.64 17.32
C ASN A 413 0.58 2.04 18.58
N VAL A 414 0.06 2.92 19.41
CA VAL A 414 0.73 3.33 20.67
C VAL A 414 0.39 2.38 21.83
N THR A 415 -0.83 1.85 21.86
CA THR A 415 -1.30 1.03 22.98
C THR A 415 -1.29 -0.45 22.66
N PHE A 416 -2.13 -0.86 21.72
CA PHE A 416 -2.37 -2.27 21.42
C PHE A 416 -1.14 -2.97 20.80
N VAL A 417 -0.53 -2.40 19.76
CA VAL A 417 0.55 -3.06 19.00
C VAL A 417 1.78 -3.38 19.86
N PRO A 418 2.37 -2.43 20.61
CA PRO A 418 3.56 -2.74 21.42
C PRO A 418 3.25 -3.67 22.59
N ILE A 419 2.08 -3.52 23.25
CA ILE A 419 1.67 -4.39 24.35
C ILE A 419 1.42 -5.81 23.84
N TYR A 420 0.68 -5.96 22.74
CA TYR A 420 0.40 -7.26 22.16
C TYR A 420 1.69 -7.96 21.70
N ALA A 421 2.59 -7.25 21.00
CA ALA A 421 3.88 -7.78 20.59
C ALA A 421 4.71 -8.27 21.80
N SER A 422 4.79 -7.46 22.87
CA SER A 422 5.50 -7.81 24.09
C SER A 422 4.90 -9.04 24.77
N THR A 423 3.57 -9.10 24.87
CA THR A 423 2.86 -10.22 25.52
C THR A 423 3.10 -11.54 24.78
N ILE A 424 3.00 -11.55 23.44
CA ILE A 424 3.18 -12.80 22.68
C ILE A 424 4.63 -13.24 22.59
N LEU A 425 5.60 -12.31 22.73
CA LEU A 425 7.04 -12.60 22.86
C LEU A 425 7.46 -12.91 24.29
N LYS A 426 6.57 -12.78 25.27
CA LYS A 426 6.82 -12.97 26.70
C LYS A 426 7.94 -12.07 27.25
N VAL A 427 7.96 -10.82 26.81
CA VAL A 427 8.88 -9.78 27.30
C VAL A 427 8.10 -8.68 28.03
N SER A 428 8.80 -7.78 28.72
CA SER A 428 8.16 -6.65 29.42
C SER A 428 7.37 -5.74 28.45
N ASN A 429 6.18 -5.30 28.85
CA ASN A 429 5.36 -4.39 28.06
C ASN A 429 6.06 -3.06 27.72
N TRP A 430 7.06 -2.67 28.53
CA TRP A 430 7.85 -1.46 28.31
C TRP A 430 9.03 -1.65 27.34
N THR A 431 9.26 -2.87 26.84
CA THR A 431 10.44 -3.22 26.02
C THR A 431 10.60 -2.34 24.80
N PHE A 432 9.51 -1.97 24.14
CA PHE A 432 9.53 -1.20 22.90
C PHE A 432 9.30 0.31 23.08
N TYR A 433 8.72 0.76 24.19
CA TYR A 433 8.39 2.17 24.42
C TYR A 433 9.59 3.13 24.43
N PRO A 434 10.80 2.76 24.89
CA PRO A 434 11.95 3.65 24.78
C PRO A 434 12.27 4.06 23.35
N VAL A 435 12.07 3.14 22.36
CA VAL A 435 12.26 3.48 20.93
C VAL A 435 11.16 4.42 20.44
N TYR A 436 9.91 4.23 20.89
CA TYR A 436 8.82 5.17 20.56
C TYR A 436 9.11 6.57 21.09
N LEU A 437 9.56 6.72 22.33
CA LEU A 437 9.89 8.01 22.91
C LEU A 437 11.03 8.71 22.16
N GLN A 438 12.09 7.96 21.84
CA GLN A 438 13.19 8.46 21.01
C GLN A 438 12.70 8.91 19.61
N TYR A 439 11.81 8.13 19.01
CA TYR A 439 11.23 8.42 17.71
C TYR A 439 10.38 9.70 17.73
N VAL A 440 9.48 9.84 18.69
CA VAL A 440 8.64 11.05 18.83
C VAL A 440 9.50 12.28 19.12
N ALA A 441 10.48 12.17 20.02
CA ALA A 441 11.42 13.25 20.33
C ALA A 441 12.23 13.68 19.08
N SER A 442 12.70 12.70 18.28
CA SER A 442 13.39 12.96 17.01
C SER A 442 12.49 13.67 16.01
N THR A 443 11.23 13.24 15.90
CA THR A 443 10.23 13.86 15.01
C THR A 443 9.98 15.32 15.41
N VAL A 444 9.69 15.57 16.70
CA VAL A 444 9.44 16.92 17.20
C VAL A 444 10.65 17.83 17.00
N LEU A 445 11.85 17.35 17.31
CA LEU A 445 13.08 18.12 17.14
C LEU A 445 13.33 18.44 15.66
N SER A 446 13.20 17.45 14.77
CA SER A 446 13.40 17.66 13.32
C SER A 446 12.38 18.67 12.76
N LEU A 447 11.12 18.57 13.15
CA LEU A 447 10.08 19.51 12.75
C LEU A 447 10.36 20.92 13.23
N THR A 448 10.68 21.07 14.54
CA THR A 448 10.93 22.39 15.14
C THR A 448 12.11 23.08 14.47
N VAL A 449 13.22 22.36 14.26
CA VAL A 449 14.41 22.92 13.61
C VAL A 449 14.13 23.30 12.16
N CYS A 450 13.50 22.42 11.37
CA CYS A 450 13.22 22.70 9.96
C CYS A 450 12.18 23.81 9.77
N ILE A 451 11.14 23.88 10.60
CA ILE A 451 10.17 24.99 10.58
C ILE A 451 10.85 26.31 11.01
N GLY A 452 11.71 26.28 12.04
CA GLY A 452 12.49 27.44 12.46
C GLY A 452 13.39 27.97 11.35
N ILE A 453 14.10 27.10 10.65
CA ILE A 453 14.95 27.47 9.50
C ILE A 453 14.11 28.06 8.35
N LYS A 454 12.94 27.48 8.05
CA LYS A 454 12.03 28.01 7.03
C LYS A 454 11.60 29.45 7.35
N HIS A 455 11.27 29.73 8.61
CA HIS A 455 10.88 31.07 9.06
C HIS A 455 12.04 32.07 9.04
N LEU A 456 13.21 31.66 9.51
CA LEU A 456 14.39 32.53 9.56
C LEU A 456 14.93 32.90 8.18
N LEU A 457 14.98 31.94 7.26
CA LEU A 457 15.59 32.13 5.93
C LEU A 457 14.58 32.60 4.87
N HIS A 458 13.29 32.74 5.21
CA HIS A 458 12.21 33.14 4.30
C HIS A 458 12.27 32.39 2.95
N ILE A 459 12.62 31.09 2.98
CA ILE A 459 12.79 30.25 1.78
C ILE A 459 11.44 30.12 1.07
N SER A 460 11.33 30.76 -0.11
CA SER A 460 10.15 30.67 -0.96
C SER A 460 10.37 29.62 -2.05
N SER A 461 9.63 28.52 -1.98
CA SER A 461 9.70 27.40 -2.94
C SER A 461 8.56 27.46 -3.96
N LYS A 462 8.46 28.59 -4.71
CA LYS A 462 7.39 28.82 -5.70
C LYS A 462 7.67 28.18 -7.06
N THR A 463 8.85 27.63 -7.29
CA THR A 463 9.24 26.93 -8.51
C THR A 463 9.73 25.52 -8.17
N TRP A 464 9.62 24.57 -9.11
CA TRP A 464 10.10 23.21 -8.92
C TRP A 464 11.59 23.14 -8.55
N VAL A 465 12.43 23.98 -9.15
CA VAL A 465 13.87 24.02 -8.84
C VAL A 465 14.11 24.45 -7.39
N ALA A 466 13.49 25.55 -6.95
CA ALA A 466 13.59 26.02 -5.56
C ALA A 466 13.00 25.01 -4.58
N PHE A 467 11.91 24.33 -4.95
CA PHE A 467 11.30 23.26 -4.15
C PHE A 467 12.27 22.08 -3.95
N PHE A 468 12.89 21.57 -5.03
CA PHE A 468 13.82 20.44 -4.91
C PHE A 468 15.08 20.81 -4.13
N ILE A 469 15.63 22.00 -4.31
CA ILE A 469 16.76 22.48 -3.50
C ILE A 469 16.37 22.53 -2.02
N SER A 470 15.22 23.11 -1.70
CA SER A 470 14.71 23.17 -0.32
C SER A 470 14.47 21.77 0.25
N ALA A 471 13.87 20.86 -0.54
CA ALA A 471 13.63 19.48 -0.13
C ALA A 471 14.93 18.74 0.20
N VAL A 472 15.99 18.91 -0.61
CA VAL A 472 17.32 18.34 -0.33
C VAL A 472 17.90 18.89 0.97
N ILE A 473 17.83 20.21 1.20
CA ILE A 473 18.33 20.85 2.42
C ILE A 473 17.60 20.31 3.65
N TYR A 474 16.25 20.32 3.64
CA TYR A 474 15.48 19.82 4.78
C TYR A 474 15.65 18.31 4.98
N THR A 475 15.78 17.53 3.91
CA THR A 475 16.12 16.10 3.99
C THR A 475 17.47 15.89 4.68
N ALA A 476 18.49 16.66 4.30
CA ALA A 476 19.83 16.57 4.92
C ALA A 476 19.77 16.93 6.42
N ILE A 477 19.11 18.03 6.77
CA ILE A 477 18.98 18.48 8.15
C ILE A 477 18.21 17.44 8.99
N ALA A 478 17.04 17.01 8.51
CA ALA A 478 16.24 16.01 9.20
C ALA A 478 17.00 14.68 9.34
N SER A 479 17.75 14.27 8.32
CA SER A 479 18.58 13.05 8.37
C SER A 479 19.67 13.15 9.43
N ILE A 480 20.37 14.26 9.51
CA ILE A 480 21.42 14.47 10.52
C ILE A 480 20.81 14.43 11.92
N ILE A 481 19.73 15.17 12.17
CA ILE A 481 19.06 15.18 13.47
C ILE A 481 18.61 13.77 13.86
N THR A 482 17.97 13.06 12.93
CA THR A 482 17.44 11.72 13.20
C THR A 482 18.55 10.69 13.41
N LEU A 483 19.65 10.77 12.67
CA LEU A 483 20.85 9.94 12.90
C LEU A 483 21.42 10.14 14.30
N LEU A 484 21.44 11.38 14.79
CA LEU A 484 21.99 11.70 16.11
C LEU A 484 21.06 11.33 17.26
N THR A 485 19.76 11.40 17.06
CA THR A 485 18.76 11.25 18.14
C THR A 485 18.13 9.84 18.21
N LEU A 486 17.93 9.19 17.07
CA LEU A 486 17.22 7.92 16.99
C LEU A 486 18.16 6.71 16.97
N LEU A 487 19.30 6.80 16.26
CA LEU A 487 20.25 5.69 16.17
C LEU A 487 21.22 5.66 17.34
N GLY A 488 21.43 4.49 17.93
CA GLY A 488 22.44 4.26 18.94
C GLY A 488 23.87 4.32 18.39
N ASN A 489 24.87 4.52 19.28
CA ASN A 489 26.28 4.63 18.89
C ASN A 489 26.75 3.39 18.07
N ARG A 490 26.34 2.19 18.47
CA ARG A 490 26.70 0.96 17.75
C ARG A 490 26.12 0.93 16.35
N GLU A 491 24.86 1.27 16.20
CA GLU A 491 24.15 1.27 14.91
C GLU A 491 24.71 2.33 13.96
N ARG A 492 25.12 3.50 14.50
CA ARG A 492 25.80 4.56 13.73
C ARG A 492 27.18 4.10 13.22
N ASN A 493 27.92 3.40 14.05
CA ASN A 493 29.24 2.87 13.68
C ASN A 493 29.08 1.77 12.61
N ASP A 494 28.13 0.86 12.76
CA ASP A 494 27.86 -0.20 11.78
C ASP A 494 27.48 0.39 10.41
N LEU A 495 26.62 1.42 10.38
CA LEU A 495 26.28 2.14 9.14
C LEU A 495 27.50 2.86 8.54
N TRP A 496 28.31 3.50 9.38
CA TRP A 496 29.50 4.19 8.93
C TRP A 496 30.53 3.24 8.32
N ASP A 497 30.68 2.07 8.90
CA ASP A 497 31.59 1.04 8.37
C ASP A 497 31.09 0.46 7.04
N ILE A 498 29.76 0.29 6.87
CA ILE A 498 29.16 -0.11 5.58
C ILE A 498 29.43 0.95 4.52
N ILE A 499 29.25 2.23 4.84
CA ILE A 499 29.49 3.35 3.94
C ILE A 499 30.97 3.42 3.56
N LYS A 500 31.90 3.34 4.53
CA LYS A 500 33.34 3.31 4.27
C LYS A 500 33.73 2.18 3.33
N ARG A 501 33.24 0.96 3.58
CA ARG A 501 33.53 -0.21 2.72
C ARG A 501 33.04 -0.02 1.28
N LYS A 502 31.83 0.56 1.09
CA LYS A 502 31.27 0.78 -0.26
C LYS A 502 31.93 1.94 -1.01
N LEU A 503 32.38 2.97 -0.31
CA LEU A 503 33.05 4.13 -0.91
C LEU A 503 34.55 3.93 -1.09
N HIS A 504 35.09 2.72 -0.81
CA HIS A 504 36.52 2.42 -0.84
C HIS A 504 37.40 3.45 -0.07
N LEU A 505 36.82 4.14 0.93
CA LEU A 505 37.55 5.01 1.81
C LEU A 505 38.42 4.11 2.70
N LYS A 506 39.77 4.24 2.55
CA LYS A 506 40.73 3.50 3.34
C LYS A 506 40.42 3.69 4.83
N VAL A 507 40.24 2.57 5.53
CA VAL A 507 40.23 2.55 6.99
C VAL A 507 41.66 2.87 7.43
N SER A 508 41.89 4.10 7.89
CA SER A 508 43.11 4.45 8.62
C SER A 508 42.98 4.02 10.07
#